data_ea734afb8089ca42ec395e393c570fd3
#
_entry.id   ea734afb8089ca42ec395e393c570fd3
#
_cell.length_a   1.000
_cell.length_b   1.000
_cell.length_c   1.000
_cell.angle_alpha   90.00
_cell.angle_beta   90.00
_cell.angle_gamma   90.00
#
_symmetry.space_group_name_H-M   'P 1'
#
loop_
_entity.id
_entity.type
_entity.pdbx_description
1 polymer ?
#
loop_
_entity_poly.entity_id
_entity_poly.type
_entity_poly.pdbx_seq_one_letter_code
_entity_poly.pdbx_strand_id
1 'polypeptide(L)'
;MIFLNPVLHIPVSWVALVGAVVMLLVTDRHELEEPLEKVEWTTLIFFAGLFVLIHSLQHLGVISWIGDQVESAIIYFDDEYRFVAALVIVLWVSAIASAFIDNIPYTITMIPVVLQISDSLGLDLGPLIWALAFGACLGGNGTLIGASANVVTAGMSEEAGYPISFNEFFKAGCLL
;
A
#
# COMPACT_ATOMS: atom_id res chain seq x y z
N MET A 1 -23.71 -0.55 6.50
CA MET A 1 -22.83 -1.56 7.13
C MET A 1 -21.48 -1.03 7.57
N ILE A 2 -20.77 -0.23 6.78
CA ILE A 2 -19.46 0.34 7.15
C ILE A 2 -19.51 1.19 8.44
N PHE A 3 -20.62 1.91 8.68
CA PHE A 3 -20.83 2.70 9.90
C PHE A 3 -21.02 1.89 11.19
N LEU A 4 -21.23 0.56 11.09
CA LEU A 4 -21.36 -0.33 12.25
C LEU A 4 -20.00 -0.88 12.74
N ASN A 5 -18.93 -0.68 11.96
CA ASN A 5 -17.58 -1.14 12.30
C ASN A 5 -17.07 -0.63 13.66
N PRO A 6 -17.21 0.66 14.01
CA PRO A 6 -16.77 1.16 15.31
C PRO A 6 -17.53 0.57 16.50
N VAL A 7 -18.75 0.06 16.28
CA VAL A 7 -19.62 -0.48 17.34
C VAL A 7 -19.42 -1.99 17.51
N LEU A 8 -19.22 -2.71 16.41
CA LEU A 8 -19.16 -4.19 16.42
C LEU A 8 -17.73 -4.75 16.36
N HIS A 9 -16.72 -3.89 16.14
CA HIS A 9 -15.30 -4.28 15.99
C HIS A 9 -15.07 -5.38 14.93
N ILE A 10 -15.96 -5.44 13.90
CA ILE A 10 -15.84 -6.40 12.81
C ILE A 10 -14.91 -5.83 11.75
N PRO A 11 -13.87 -6.55 11.30
CA PRO A 11 -13.00 -6.12 10.21
C PRO A 11 -13.80 -5.74 8.95
N VAL A 12 -13.42 -4.64 8.31
CA VAL A 12 -14.10 -4.12 7.10
C VAL A 12 -14.17 -5.17 5.99
N SER A 13 -13.14 -6.03 5.89
CA SER A 13 -13.08 -7.14 4.95
C SER A 13 -14.24 -8.15 5.12
N TRP A 14 -14.58 -8.48 6.37
CA TRP A 14 -15.73 -9.34 6.64
C TRP A 14 -17.06 -8.68 6.28
N VAL A 15 -17.19 -7.38 6.55
CA VAL A 15 -18.39 -6.61 6.19
C VAL A 15 -18.57 -6.58 4.68
N ALA A 16 -17.48 -6.38 3.93
CA ALA A 16 -17.48 -6.39 2.48
C ALA A 16 -17.84 -7.78 1.92
N LEU A 17 -17.20 -8.83 2.43
CA LEU A 17 -17.44 -10.20 1.99
C LEU A 17 -18.89 -10.65 2.24
N VAL A 18 -19.38 -10.45 3.47
CA VAL A 18 -20.76 -10.81 3.83
C VAL A 18 -21.75 -9.97 3.02
N GLY A 19 -21.47 -8.67 2.83
CA GLY A 19 -22.29 -7.80 1.99
C GLY A 19 -22.38 -8.29 0.54
N ALA A 20 -21.24 -8.67 -0.06
CA ALA A 20 -21.19 -9.23 -1.40
C ALA A 20 -22.00 -10.54 -1.52
N VAL A 21 -21.80 -11.47 -0.57
CA VAL A 21 -22.55 -12.74 -0.55
C VAL A 21 -24.06 -12.50 -0.41
N VAL A 22 -24.47 -11.59 0.50
CA VAL A 22 -25.89 -11.25 0.66
C VAL A 22 -26.45 -10.64 -0.61
N MET A 23 -25.73 -9.72 -1.26
CA MET A 23 -26.15 -9.12 -2.54
C MET A 23 -26.32 -10.18 -3.63
N LEU A 24 -25.37 -11.09 -3.79
CA LEU A 24 -25.45 -12.19 -4.74
C LEU A 24 -26.70 -13.06 -4.50
N LEU A 25 -26.96 -13.41 -3.24
CA LEU A 25 -28.12 -14.25 -2.89
C LEU A 25 -29.47 -13.55 -3.06
N VAL A 26 -29.51 -12.22 -2.92
CA VAL A 26 -30.76 -11.45 -3.04
C VAL A 26 -31.05 -11.08 -4.49
N THR A 27 -30.01 -10.76 -5.29
CA THR A 27 -30.19 -10.22 -6.63
C THR A 27 -30.35 -11.33 -7.67
N ASP A 28 -29.58 -12.39 -7.58
CA ASP A 28 -29.62 -13.45 -8.59
C ASP A 28 -29.26 -14.82 -8.02
N ARG A 29 -30.29 -15.57 -7.62
CA ARG A 29 -30.11 -16.90 -7.05
C ARG A 29 -29.77 -17.98 -8.10
N HIS A 30 -29.99 -17.70 -9.38
CA HIS A 30 -29.96 -18.71 -10.43
C HIS A 30 -28.76 -18.57 -11.37
N GLU A 31 -28.10 -17.40 -11.40
CA GLU A 31 -26.96 -17.12 -12.29
C GLU A 31 -25.75 -16.56 -11.49
N LEU A 32 -25.23 -17.37 -10.56
CA LEU A 32 -24.03 -17.01 -9.77
C LEU A 32 -22.74 -17.06 -10.61
N GLU A 33 -22.76 -17.73 -11.75
CA GLU A 33 -21.58 -17.89 -12.61
C GLU A 33 -21.10 -16.55 -13.18
N GLU A 34 -22.00 -15.74 -13.72
CA GLU A 34 -21.65 -14.45 -14.34
C GLU A 34 -20.97 -13.45 -13.37
N PRO A 35 -21.47 -13.22 -12.13
CA PRO A 35 -20.75 -12.40 -11.16
C PRO A 35 -19.42 -12.98 -10.71
N LEU A 36 -19.29 -14.32 -10.60
CA LEU A 36 -18.07 -14.98 -10.20
C LEU A 36 -16.98 -14.94 -11.28
N GLU A 37 -17.36 -14.94 -12.56
CA GLU A 37 -16.44 -14.75 -13.68
C GLU A 37 -15.84 -13.33 -13.69
N LYS A 38 -16.57 -12.33 -13.19
CA LYS A 38 -16.09 -10.94 -13.08
C LYS A 38 -15.12 -10.71 -11.93
N VAL A 39 -14.93 -11.71 -11.06
CA VAL A 39 -13.93 -11.62 -9.98
C VAL A 39 -12.53 -11.69 -10.56
N GLU A 40 -11.69 -10.73 -10.22
CA GLU A 40 -10.29 -10.69 -10.63
C GLU A 40 -9.44 -11.71 -9.87
N TRP A 41 -9.63 -13.00 -10.18
CA TRP A 41 -8.91 -14.11 -9.54
C TRP A 41 -7.40 -13.97 -9.62
N THR A 42 -6.89 -13.44 -10.72
CA THR A 42 -5.46 -13.18 -10.91
C THR A 42 -4.93 -12.22 -9.86
N THR A 43 -5.66 -11.15 -9.58
CA THR A 43 -5.32 -10.18 -8.54
C THR A 43 -5.34 -10.80 -7.15
N LEU A 44 -6.34 -11.63 -6.83
CA LEU A 44 -6.41 -12.33 -5.55
C LEU A 44 -5.25 -13.30 -5.34
N ILE A 45 -4.89 -14.08 -6.37
CA ILE A 45 -3.75 -15.01 -6.34
C ILE A 45 -2.43 -14.23 -6.21
N PHE A 46 -2.29 -13.11 -6.91
CA PHE A 46 -1.15 -12.22 -6.78
C PHE A 46 -0.95 -11.74 -5.34
N PHE A 47 -2.00 -11.23 -4.69
CA PHE A 47 -1.91 -10.80 -3.30
C PHE A 47 -1.63 -11.96 -2.33
N ALA A 48 -2.24 -13.12 -2.54
CA ALA A 48 -1.94 -14.31 -1.74
C ALA A 48 -0.44 -14.68 -1.84
N GLY A 49 0.12 -14.70 -3.04
CA GLY A 49 1.56 -14.92 -3.26
C GLY A 49 2.43 -13.85 -2.61
N LEU A 50 2.02 -12.59 -2.69
CA LEU A 50 2.71 -11.47 -2.05
C LEU A 50 2.77 -11.62 -0.53
N PHE A 51 1.68 -12.01 0.13
CA PHE A 51 1.69 -12.25 1.58
C PHE A 51 2.64 -13.39 1.98
N VAL A 52 2.68 -14.47 1.20
CA VAL A 52 3.63 -15.58 1.43
C VAL A 52 5.07 -15.09 1.28
N LEU A 53 5.35 -14.28 0.26
CA LEU A 53 6.68 -13.70 0.02
C LEU A 53 7.11 -12.80 1.18
N ILE A 54 6.25 -11.87 1.62
CA ILE A 54 6.54 -10.96 2.73
C ILE A 54 6.80 -11.75 4.01
N HIS A 55 5.97 -12.74 4.30
CA HIS A 55 6.18 -13.61 5.46
C HIS A 55 7.53 -14.35 5.40
N SER A 56 7.91 -14.81 4.21
CA SER A 56 9.22 -15.45 3.99
C SER A 56 10.38 -14.46 4.21
N LEU A 57 10.26 -13.23 3.72
CA LEU A 57 11.26 -12.17 3.94
C LEU A 57 11.41 -11.79 5.43
N GLN A 58 10.30 -11.82 6.18
CA GLN A 58 10.35 -11.63 7.64
C GLN A 58 11.13 -12.77 8.32
N HIS A 59 10.85 -14.03 7.96
CA HIS A 59 11.57 -15.19 8.50
C HIS A 59 13.05 -15.19 8.14
N LEU A 60 13.41 -14.70 6.98
CA LEU A 60 14.82 -14.58 6.52
C LEU A 60 15.55 -13.41 7.17
N GLY A 61 14.88 -12.58 7.97
CA GLY A 61 15.46 -11.41 8.61
C GLY A 61 15.71 -10.22 7.68
N VAL A 62 15.25 -10.27 6.42
CA VAL A 62 15.43 -9.18 5.46
C VAL A 62 14.69 -7.93 5.91
N ILE A 63 13.47 -8.08 6.41
CA ILE A 63 12.66 -6.97 6.92
C ILE A 63 13.34 -6.31 8.12
N SER A 64 13.86 -7.11 9.06
CA SER A 64 14.61 -6.59 10.21
C SER A 64 15.87 -5.88 9.78
N TRP A 65 16.61 -6.41 8.81
CA TRP A 65 17.79 -5.74 8.27
C TRP A 65 17.47 -4.36 7.67
N ILE A 66 16.36 -4.25 6.91
CA ILE A 66 15.88 -2.96 6.40
C ILE A 66 15.54 -2.02 7.56
N GLY A 67 14.83 -2.52 8.57
CA GLY A 67 14.49 -1.77 9.78
C GLY A 67 15.74 -1.19 10.47
N ASP A 68 16.78 -2.01 10.64
CA ASP A 68 18.04 -1.61 11.27
C ASP A 68 18.76 -0.51 10.48
N GLN A 69 18.70 -0.54 9.13
CA GLN A 69 19.28 0.53 8.30
C GLN A 69 18.53 1.86 8.48
N VAL A 70 17.20 1.82 8.49
CA VAL A 70 16.38 3.02 8.69
C VAL A 70 16.55 3.54 10.11
N GLU A 71 16.56 2.67 11.11
CA GLU A 71 16.80 3.01 12.52
C GLU A 71 18.17 3.68 12.70
N SER A 72 19.22 3.13 12.10
CA SER A 72 20.57 3.70 12.15
C SER A 72 20.61 5.13 11.57
N ALA A 73 19.87 5.38 10.50
CA ALA A 73 19.74 6.71 9.92
C ALA A 73 18.99 7.69 10.85
N ILE A 74 17.99 7.20 11.59
CA ILE A 74 17.22 8.00 12.53
C ILE A 74 18.04 8.34 13.79
N ILE A 75 18.79 7.38 14.32
CA ILE A 75 19.63 7.56 15.53
C ILE A 75 20.76 8.57 15.32
N TYR A 76 21.17 8.81 14.07
CA TYR A 76 22.18 9.83 13.77
C TYR A 76 21.74 11.25 14.20
N PHE A 77 20.45 11.49 14.36
CA PHE A 77 19.91 12.77 14.81
C PHE A 77 19.81 12.82 16.36
N ASP A 78 19.98 14.02 16.92
CA ASP A 78 19.80 14.26 18.34
C ASP A 78 18.40 13.89 18.82
N ASP A 79 18.28 13.51 20.09
CA ASP A 79 17.01 13.03 20.70
C ASP A 79 15.83 14.00 20.47
N GLU A 80 16.11 15.33 20.49
CA GLU A 80 15.12 16.38 20.27
C GLU A 80 14.50 16.32 18.85
N TYR A 81 15.30 15.96 17.85
CA TYR A 81 14.88 15.94 16.44
C TYR A 81 14.57 14.54 15.92
N ARG A 82 14.84 13.51 16.71
CA ARG A 82 14.74 12.10 16.30
C ARG A 82 13.36 11.74 15.79
N PHE A 83 12.31 12.21 16.46
CA PHE A 83 10.93 11.94 16.02
C PHE A 83 10.61 12.57 14.66
N VAL A 84 10.99 13.83 14.46
CA VAL A 84 10.79 14.52 13.17
C VAL A 84 11.63 13.88 12.07
N ALA A 85 12.89 13.51 12.39
CA ALA A 85 13.75 12.81 11.46
C ALA A 85 13.14 11.46 11.03
N ALA A 86 12.59 10.70 11.98
CA ALA A 86 11.89 9.44 11.67
C ALA A 86 10.73 9.64 10.72
N LEU A 87 9.87 10.63 10.95
CA LEU A 87 8.75 10.96 10.08
C LEU A 87 9.22 11.34 8.67
N VAL A 88 10.23 12.22 8.57
CA VAL A 88 10.75 12.67 7.28
C VAL A 88 11.42 11.54 6.51
N ILE A 89 12.24 10.72 7.19
CA ILE A 89 12.93 9.58 6.57
C ILE A 89 11.91 8.56 6.08
N VAL A 90 10.96 8.14 6.93
CA VAL A 90 9.93 7.17 6.56
C VAL A 90 9.10 7.70 5.38
N LEU A 91 8.69 8.96 5.40
CA LEU A 91 7.92 9.58 4.33
C LEU A 91 8.68 9.59 3.00
N TRP A 92 9.91 10.11 3.00
CA TRP A 92 10.69 10.24 1.76
C TRP A 92 11.19 8.90 1.21
N VAL A 93 11.64 7.99 2.08
CA VAL A 93 12.01 6.63 1.65
C VAL A 93 10.80 5.94 1.03
N SER A 94 9.62 6.10 1.66
CA SER A 94 8.37 5.53 1.12
C SER A 94 7.98 6.17 -0.21
N ALA A 95 8.10 7.49 -0.35
CA ALA A 95 7.75 8.17 -1.58
C ALA A 95 8.67 7.76 -2.75
N ILE A 96 9.98 7.70 -2.51
CA ILE A 96 10.94 7.32 -3.54
C ILE A 96 10.76 5.85 -3.95
N ALA A 97 10.63 4.95 -2.97
CA ALA A 97 10.49 3.53 -3.27
C ALA A 97 9.14 3.21 -3.96
N SER A 98 8.04 3.82 -3.49
CA SER A 98 6.71 3.63 -4.07
C SER A 98 6.56 4.26 -5.45
N ALA A 99 7.42 5.17 -5.85
CA ALA A 99 7.46 5.63 -7.23
C ALA A 99 7.81 4.53 -8.24
N PHE A 100 8.50 3.47 -7.81
CA PHE A 100 8.94 2.36 -8.65
C PHE A 100 8.29 1.02 -8.33
N ILE A 101 7.63 0.92 -7.18
CA ILE A 101 6.94 -0.27 -6.70
C ILE A 101 5.50 0.14 -6.39
N ASP A 102 4.53 -0.63 -6.85
CA ASP A 102 3.12 -0.37 -6.53
C ASP A 102 2.93 -0.14 -5.02
N ASN A 103 2.11 0.86 -4.67
CA ASN A 103 1.93 1.35 -3.30
C ASN A 103 1.41 0.27 -2.32
N ILE A 104 0.58 -0.67 -2.80
CA ILE A 104 0.00 -1.72 -1.94
C ILE A 104 1.07 -2.71 -1.47
N PRO A 105 1.82 -3.41 -2.36
CA PRO A 105 2.89 -4.32 -1.95
C PRO A 105 3.97 -3.61 -1.13
N TYR A 106 4.32 -2.38 -1.49
CA TYR A 106 5.28 -1.58 -0.74
C TYR A 106 4.81 -1.35 0.70
N THR A 107 3.59 -0.84 0.88
CA THR A 107 3.03 -0.53 2.21
C THR A 107 2.97 -1.78 3.09
N ILE A 108 2.50 -2.92 2.56
CA ILE A 108 2.41 -4.17 3.31
C ILE A 108 3.80 -4.63 3.78
N THR A 109 4.83 -4.46 2.95
CA THR A 109 6.21 -4.82 3.28
C THR A 109 6.80 -3.90 4.36
N MET A 110 6.45 -2.61 4.33
CA MET A 110 7.03 -1.61 5.24
C MET A 110 6.32 -1.51 6.60
N ILE A 111 5.10 -2.01 6.74
CA ILE A 111 4.40 -2.03 8.04
C ILE A 111 5.26 -2.67 9.15
N PRO A 112 5.82 -3.88 9.00
CA PRO A 112 6.68 -4.48 10.01
C PRO A 112 7.93 -3.65 10.33
N VAL A 113 8.51 -2.97 9.34
CA VAL A 113 9.66 -2.07 9.53
C VAL A 113 9.28 -0.89 10.42
N VAL A 114 8.14 -0.25 10.13
CA VAL A 114 7.67 0.90 10.93
C VAL A 114 7.30 0.48 12.35
N LEU A 115 6.71 -0.70 12.53
CA LEU A 115 6.46 -1.27 13.86
C LEU A 115 7.78 -1.48 14.64
N GLN A 116 8.80 -2.06 14.02
CA GLN A 116 10.11 -2.24 14.63
C GLN A 116 10.72 -0.90 15.06
N ILE A 117 10.70 0.12 14.19
CA ILE A 117 11.22 1.47 14.49
C ILE A 117 10.47 2.10 15.66
N SER A 118 9.15 1.99 15.71
CA SER A 118 8.33 2.49 16.80
C SER A 118 8.71 1.82 18.13
N ASP A 119 8.85 0.50 18.13
CA ASP A 119 9.15 -0.27 19.34
C ASP A 119 10.58 -0.04 19.83
N SER A 120 11.57 -0.04 18.93
CA SER A 120 12.99 0.09 19.29
C SER A 120 13.36 1.50 19.77
N LEU A 121 12.79 2.53 19.15
CA LEU A 121 13.08 3.92 19.48
C LEU A 121 12.07 4.56 20.45
N GLY A 122 11.00 3.83 20.83
CA GLY A 122 9.95 4.34 21.70
C GLY A 122 9.15 5.50 21.08
N LEU A 123 9.01 5.53 19.75
CA LEU A 123 8.32 6.60 19.03
C LEU A 123 6.82 6.28 18.86
N ASP A 124 5.98 7.32 18.80
CA ASP A 124 4.56 7.15 18.56
C ASP A 124 4.31 6.54 17.17
N LEU A 125 3.64 5.39 17.14
CA LEU A 125 3.34 4.63 15.95
C LEU A 125 2.37 5.36 15.00
N GLY A 126 1.40 6.09 15.55
CA GLY A 126 0.35 6.72 14.76
C GLY A 126 0.90 7.63 13.66
N PRO A 127 1.71 8.66 13.98
CA PRO A 127 2.33 9.52 12.98
C PRO A 127 3.26 8.80 12.01
N LEU A 128 3.98 7.75 12.45
CA LEU A 128 4.85 6.95 11.57
C LEU A 128 4.04 6.18 10.52
N ILE A 129 2.89 5.62 10.89
CA ILE A 129 1.97 4.98 9.94
C ILE A 129 1.42 6.00 8.94
N TRP A 130 1.09 7.21 9.38
CA TRP A 130 0.67 8.28 8.47
C TRP A 130 1.80 8.71 7.52
N ALA A 131 3.03 8.82 8.00
CA ALA A 131 4.19 9.12 7.16
C ALA A 131 4.40 8.05 6.09
N LEU A 132 4.31 6.76 6.46
CA LEU A 132 4.33 5.64 5.51
C LEU A 132 3.21 5.75 4.48
N ALA A 133 1.96 5.97 4.92
CA ALA A 133 0.80 6.04 4.05
C ALA A 133 0.90 7.20 3.05
N PHE A 134 1.24 8.40 3.51
CA PHE A 134 1.44 9.55 2.63
C PHE A 134 2.61 9.35 1.68
N GLY A 135 3.75 8.86 2.17
CA GLY A 135 4.89 8.57 1.33
C GLY A 135 4.55 7.57 0.22
N ALA A 136 3.95 6.43 0.59
CA ALA A 136 3.57 5.41 -0.37
C ALA A 136 2.56 5.91 -1.41
N CYS A 137 1.52 6.63 -0.97
CA CYS A 137 0.47 7.12 -1.87
C CYS A 137 0.96 8.25 -2.78
N LEU A 138 1.70 9.23 -2.24
CA LEU A 138 2.23 10.33 -3.04
C LEU A 138 3.35 9.88 -3.98
N GLY A 139 4.19 8.92 -3.53
CA GLY A 139 5.22 8.31 -4.36
C GLY A 139 4.65 7.64 -5.61
N GLY A 140 3.46 7.03 -5.51
CA GLY A 140 2.77 6.46 -6.66
C GLY A 140 2.47 7.44 -7.79
N ASN A 141 2.46 8.74 -7.53
CA ASN A 141 2.35 9.78 -8.57
C ASN A 141 3.66 10.02 -9.31
N GLY A 142 4.80 9.61 -8.75
CA GLY A 142 6.13 9.87 -9.32
C GLY A 142 6.36 9.18 -10.67
N THR A 143 5.84 7.97 -10.88
CA THR A 143 5.97 7.26 -12.16
C THR A 143 4.69 6.56 -12.56
N LEU A 144 4.59 6.25 -13.87
CA LEU A 144 3.44 5.53 -14.42
C LEU A 144 3.24 4.15 -13.76
N ILE A 145 4.33 3.49 -13.37
CA ILE A 145 4.31 2.16 -12.74
C ILE A 145 4.18 2.21 -11.22
N GLY A 146 4.24 3.40 -10.62
CA GLY A 146 4.16 3.58 -9.16
C GLY A 146 2.79 3.25 -8.56
N ALA A 147 1.74 3.15 -9.39
CA ALA A 147 0.43 2.68 -8.98
C ALA A 147 -0.27 1.97 -10.15
N SER A 148 -0.96 0.88 -9.86
CA SER A 148 -1.74 0.12 -10.85
C SER A 148 -2.82 0.98 -11.52
N ALA A 149 -3.43 1.90 -10.78
CA ALA A 149 -4.42 2.85 -11.33
C ALA A 149 -3.85 3.73 -12.46
N ASN A 150 -2.58 4.13 -12.37
CA ASN A 150 -1.91 4.93 -13.41
C ASN A 150 -1.79 4.14 -14.71
N VAL A 151 -1.38 2.86 -14.60
CA VAL A 151 -1.24 1.96 -15.76
C VAL A 151 -2.59 1.74 -16.45
N VAL A 152 -3.63 1.48 -15.67
CA VAL A 152 -5.01 1.31 -16.19
C VAL A 152 -5.47 2.58 -16.88
N THR A 153 -5.28 3.74 -16.25
CA THR A 153 -5.68 5.03 -16.83
C THR A 153 -4.93 5.32 -18.13
N ALA A 154 -3.63 5.04 -18.19
CA ALA A 154 -2.84 5.22 -19.41
C ALA A 154 -3.31 4.27 -20.53
N GLY A 155 -3.62 3.01 -20.21
CA GLY A 155 -4.17 2.06 -21.18
C GLY A 155 -5.52 2.52 -21.75
N MET A 156 -6.44 2.94 -20.89
CA MET A 156 -7.74 3.48 -21.32
C MET A 156 -7.58 4.76 -22.19
N SER A 157 -6.64 5.61 -21.84
CA SER A 157 -6.33 6.83 -22.60
C SER A 157 -5.77 6.50 -23.97
N GLU A 158 -4.91 5.50 -24.09
CA GLU A 158 -4.36 5.00 -25.36
C GLU A 158 -5.48 4.41 -26.24
N GLU A 159 -6.37 3.60 -25.69
CA GLU A 159 -7.56 3.08 -26.41
C GLU A 159 -8.47 4.21 -26.91
N ALA A 160 -8.57 5.31 -26.18
CA ALA A 160 -9.32 6.49 -26.57
C ALA A 160 -8.60 7.39 -27.60
N GLY A 161 -7.37 7.05 -27.99
CA GLY A 161 -6.56 7.79 -28.95
C GLY A 161 -5.71 8.93 -28.36
N TYR A 162 -5.57 8.95 -27.04
CA TYR A 162 -4.75 9.94 -26.28
C TYR A 162 -3.66 9.24 -25.47
N PRO A 163 -2.62 8.66 -26.11
CA PRO A 163 -1.58 7.91 -25.41
C PRO A 163 -0.81 8.83 -24.46
N ILE A 164 -0.62 8.36 -23.22
CA ILE A 164 0.20 9.03 -22.21
C ILE A 164 1.55 8.30 -22.13
N SER A 165 2.62 8.98 -22.55
CA SER A 165 3.95 8.40 -22.46
C SER A 165 4.49 8.43 -21.01
N PHE A 166 5.40 7.49 -20.70
CA PHE A 166 6.07 7.46 -19.39
C PHE A 166 6.73 8.81 -19.04
N ASN A 167 7.39 9.45 -20.03
CA ASN A 167 8.07 10.72 -19.80
C ASN A 167 7.12 11.88 -19.53
N GLU A 168 5.96 11.90 -20.18
CA GLU A 168 4.93 12.92 -19.91
C GLU A 168 4.35 12.74 -18.51
N PHE A 169 4.01 11.52 -18.14
CA PHE A 169 3.53 11.21 -16.80
C PHE A 169 4.56 11.59 -15.72
N PHE A 170 5.83 11.18 -15.91
CA PHE A 170 6.92 11.47 -14.99
C PHE A 170 7.12 12.98 -14.78
N LYS A 171 7.10 13.78 -15.85
CA LYS A 171 7.23 15.23 -15.74
C LYS A 171 6.07 15.88 -14.98
N ALA A 172 4.85 15.40 -15.19
CA ALA A 172 3.67 15.90 -14.49
C ALA A 172 3.66 15.46 -13.03
N GLY A 173 3.94 14.18 -12.77
CA GLY A 173 3.90 13.57 -11.44
C GLY A 173 5.01 14.04 -10.49
N CYS A 174 6.21 14.34 -11.00
CA CYS A 174 7.29 14.89 -10.18
C CYS A 174 7.07 16.34 -9.73
N LEU A 175 6.07 17.03 -10.29
CA LEU A 175 5.71 18.42 -9.90
C LEU A 175 4.61 18.44 -8.82
N LEU A 176 3.99 17.29 -8.53
CA LEU A 176 2.95 17.11 -7.52
C LEU A 176 3.53 16.53 -6.24
#